data_10060f70d2f14f5d652b9277217b5f88
#
_entry.id   10060f70d2f14f5d652b9277217b5f88
#
_cell.length_a   1.000
_cell.length_b   1.000
_cell.length_c   1.000
_cell.angle_alpha   90.00
_cell.angle_beta   90.00
_cell.angle_gamma   90.00
#
_symmetry.space_group_name_H-M   'P 1'
#
loop_
_entity.id
_entity.type
_entity.pdbx_description
1 polymer ?
#
loop_
_entity_poly.entity_id
_entity_poly.type
_entity_poly.pdbx_seq_one_letter_code
_entity_poly.pdbx_strand_id
1 'polypeptide(L)'
;LEELVTTAREAGTQVTVTYADGASPDVFTGLSTMAQHAVHRAVQEGLTNARKHAAGQPVSITVREAAGEVGIEMRNPLSAAKAGDRAGASAGGYGLVGLRERVELSGGRMNVHVGEEGEEFSWSILLPLAHKEATQ
;
A
#
# COMPACT_ATOMS: atom_id res chain seq x y z
N LEU A 1 3.49 9.61 -4.18
CA LEU A 1 3.91 8.23 -4.37
C LEU A 1 5.28 8.14 -5.05
N GLU A 2 5.48 8.90 -6.10
CA GLU A 2 6.73 8.80 -6.87
C GLU A 2 7.97 9.15 -6.07
N GLU A 3 7.89 10.13 -5.19
CA GLU A 3 9.02 10.47 -4.33
C GLU A 3 9.40 9.33 -3.40
N LEU A 4 8.41 8.66 -2.83
CA LEU A 4 8.65 7.53 -1.94
C LEU A 4 9.29 6.37 -2.70
N VAL A 5 8.82 6.11 -3.91
CA VAL A 5 9.36 5.05 -4.75
C VAL A 5 10.79 5.36 -5.14
N THR A 6 11.06 6.60 -5.55
CA THR A 6 12.41 7.02 -5.93
C THR A 6 13.38 6.84 -4.76
N THR A 7 12.97 7.29 -3.57
CA THR A 7 13.80 7.16 -2.38
C THR A 7 14.11 5.69 -2.07
N ALA A 8 13.09 4.84 -2.19
CA ALA A 8 13.29 3.41 -1.94
C ALA A 8 14.25 2.78 -2.95
N ARG A 9 14.10 3.15 -4.22
CA ARG A 9 14.99 2.64 -5.28
C ARG A 9 16.43 3.09 -5.05
N GLU A 10 16.62 4.32 -4.62
CA GLU A 10 17.96 4.83 -4.31
C GLU A 10 18.58 4.10 -3.13
N ALA A 11 17.75 3.61 -2.23
CA ALA A 11 18.21 2.81 -1.09
C ALA A 11 18.41 1.33 -1.44
N GLY A 12 18.18 0.93 -2.69
CA GLY A 12 18.43 -0.43 -3.15
C GLY A 12 17.22 -1.33 -3.23
N THR A 13 16.02 -0.82 -2.95
CA THR A 13 14.81 -1.62 -3.05
C THR A 13 14.30 -1.65 -4.49
N GLN A 14 14.02 -2.84 -5.01
CA GLN A 14 13.44 -2.99 -6.33
C GLN A 14 11.93 -2.75 -6.23
N VAL A 15 11.46 -1.66 -6.80
CA VAL A 15 10.04 -1.30 -6.75
C VAL A 15 9.49 -1.18 -8.16
N THR A 16 8.42 -1.89 -8.45
CA THR A 16 7.70 -1.78 -9.71
C THR A 16 6.33 -1.18 -9.44
N VAL A 17 5.98 -0.11 -10.15
CA VAL A 17 4.67 0.53 -10.02
C VAL A 17 3.90 0.33 -11.30
N THR A 18 2.68 -0.18 -11.19
CA THR A 18 1.79 -0.42 -12.34
C THR A 18 0.52 0.38 -12.15
N TYR A 19 0.13 1.14 -13.16
CA TYR A 19 -1.15 1.84 -13.21
C TYR A 19 -2.08 1.08 -14.14
N ALA A 20 -3.18 0.56 -13.60
CA ALA A 20 -4.10 -0.29 -14.33
C ALA A 20 -5.51 0.28 -14.34
N ASP A 21 -6.36 -0.22 -15.23
CA ASP A 21 -7.79 0.12 -15.29
C ASP A 21 -8.07 1.61 -15.37
N GLY A 22 -7.32 2.34 -16.19
CA GLY A 22 -7.54 3.77 -16.38
C GLY A 22 -6.84 4.67 -15.37
N ALA A 23 -6.14 4.09 -14.40
CA ALA A 23 -5.41 4.89 -13.42
C ALA A 23 -4.18 5.55 -14.05
N SER A 24 -3.80 6.69 -13.49
CA SER A 24 -2.58 7.41 -13.86
C SER A 24 -1.99 8.00 -12.58
N PRO A 25 -0.76 8.53 -12.63
CA PRO A 25 -0.19 9.15 -11.44
C PRO A 25 -1.05 10.26 -10.85
N ASP A 26 -1.89 10.90 -11.67
CA ASP A 26 -2.75 12.00 -11.21
C ASP A 26 -3.96 11.54 -10.41
N VAL A 27 -4.21 10.24 -10.36
CA VAL A 27 -5.42 9.71 -9.72
C VAL A 27 -5.52 10.12 -8.25
N PHE A 28 -4.40 10.27 -7.57
CA PHE A 28 -4.40 10.61 -6.15
C PHE A 28 -4.89 12.03 -5.87
N THR A 29 -4.83 12.92 -6.84
CA THR A 29 -5.31 14.30 -6.65
C THR A 29 -6.82 14.36 -6.47
N GLY A 30 -7.53 13.33 -6.87
CA GLY A 30 -8.98 13.24 -6.68
C GLY A 30 -9.41 12.75 -5.30
N LEU A 31 -8.47 12.40 -4.45
CA LEU A 31 -8.75 11.94 -3.10
C LEU A 31 -8.82 13.11 -2.13
N SER A 32 -9.55 12.95 -1.03
CA SER A 32 -9.53 13.95 0.05
C SER A 32 -8.10 14.06 0.60
N THR A 33 -7.82 15.18 1.28
CA THR A 33 -6.51 15.37 1.91
C THR A 33 -6.20 14.26 2.90
N MET A 34 -7.19 13.86 3.70
CA MET A 34 -7.01 12.77 4.65
C MET A 34 -6.67 11.46 3.94
N ALA A 35 -7.36 11.16 2.84
CA ALA A 35 -7.11 9.94 2.07
C ALA A 35 -5.72 9.97 1.44
N GLN A 36 -5.29 11.12 0.92
CA GLN A 36 -3.95 11.25 0.36
C GLN A 36 -2.88 10.99 1.41
N HIS A 37 -3.06 11.51 2.61
CA HIS A 37 -2.13 11.25 3.72
C HIS A 37 -2.11 9.78 4.10
N ALA A 38 -3.27 9.13 4.09
CA ALA A 38 -3.35 7.71 4.42
C ALA A 38 -2.57 6.86 3.40
N VAL A 39 -2.72 7.17 2.11
CA VAL A 39 -1.98 6.48 1.06
C VAL A 39 -0.48 6.69 1.22
N HIS A 40 -0.07 7.95 1.42
CA HIS A 40 1.34 8.28 1.60
C HIS A 40 1.94 7.47 2.76
N ARG A 41 1.25 7.47 3.89
CA ARG A 41 1.72 6.77 5.09
C ARG A 41 1.76 5.27 4.86
N ALA A 42 0.76 4.72 4.19
CA ALA A 42 0.71 3.28 3.93
C ALA A 42 1.86 2.83 3.04
N VAL A 43 2.14 3.58 1.97
CA VAL A 43 3.25 3.26 1.09
C VAL A 43 4.58 3.40 1.84
N GLN A 44 4.72 4.46 2.62
CA GLN A 44 5.93 4.67 3.41
C GLN A 44 6.18 3.52 4.38
N GLU A 45 5.16 3.11 5.12
CA GLU A 45 5.28 1.99 6.05
C GLU A 45 5.51 0.67 5.32
N GLY A 46 4.85 0.49 4.17
CA GLY A 46 5.04 -0.72 3.36
C GLY A 46 6.46 -0.86 2.84
N LEU A 47 7.05 0.24 2.37
CA LEU A 47 8.44 0.22 1.89
C LEU A 47 9.41 0.00 3.04
N THR A 48 9.14 0.60 4.20
CA THR A 48 9.94 0.38 5.40
C THR A 48 9.89 -1.09 5.82
N ASN A 49 8.69 -1.67 5.83
CA ASN A 49 8.51 -3.07 6.19
C ASN A 49 9.23 -4.00 5.22
N ALA A 50 9.17 -3.71 3.93
CA ALA A 50 9.87 -4.51 2.94
C ALA A 50 11.37 -4.53 3.22
N ARG A 51 11.94 -3.38 3.56
CA ARG A 51 13.36 -3.30 3.87
C ARG A 51 13.71 -4.05 5.15
N LYS A 52 12.85 -3.98 6.16
CA LYS A 52 13.11 -4.65 7.45
C LYS A 52 12.88 -6.16 7.41
N HIS A 53 11.83 -6.58 6.73
CA HIS A 53 11.37 -7.97 6.81
C HIS A 53 11.58 -8.77 5.54
N ALA A 54 11.92 -8.13 4.44
CA ALA A 54 12.08 -8.79 3.15
C ALA A 54 13.21 -8.13 2.35
N ALA A 55 14.32 -7.85 3.02
CA ALA A 55 15.47 -7.20 2.38
C ALA A 55 15.92 -7.98 1.14
N GLY A 56 16.14 -7.24 0.05
CA GLY A 56 16.56 -7.85 -1.22
C GLY A 56 15.40 -8.41 -2.05
N GLN A 57 14.18 -8.38 -1.54
CA GLN A 57 13.03 -8.89 -2.30
C GLN A 57 12.35 -7.74 -3.06
N PRO A 58 11.79 -8.03 -4.24
CA PRO A 58 11.10 -6.99 -5.01
C PRO A 58 9.77 -6.60 -4.38
N VAL A 59 9.38 -5.34 -4.60
CA VAL A 59 8.10 -4.80 -4.15
C VAL A 59 7.30 -4.41 -5.38
N SER A 60 6.04 -4.82 -5.45
CA SER A 60 5.15 -4.36 -6.51
C SER A 60 4.02 -3.53 -5.93
N ILE A 61 3.73 -2.42 -6.60
CA ILE A 61 2.63 -1.53 -6.24
C ILE A 61 1.73 -1.41 -7.46
N THR A 62 0.45 -1.70 -7.28
CA THR A 62 -0.53 -1.59 -8.36
C THR A 62 -1.57 -0.55 -7.97
N VAL A 63 -1.83 0.40 -8.86
CA VAL A 63 -2.83 1.45 -8.66
C VAL A 63 -3.92 1.26 -9.70
N ARG A 64 -5.18 1.28 -9.27
CA ARG A 64 -6.34 1.13 -10.15
C ARG A 64 -7.36 2.21 -9.85
N GLU A 65 -8.12 2.56 -10.87
CA GLU A 65 -9.26 3.46 -10.71
C GLU A 65 -10.46 2.83 -11.41
N ALA A 66 -11.55 2.65 -10.67
CA ALA A 66 -12.77 2.10 -11.24
C ALA A 66 -13.95 2.47 -10.37
N ALA A 67 -15.11 2.75 -10.99
CA ALA A 67 -16.35 3.00 -10.28
C ALA A 67 -16.27 4.14 -9.23
N GLY A 68 -15.44 5.13 -9.51
CA GLY A 68 -15.31 6.27 -8.59
C GLY A 68 -14.44 6.01 -7.39
N GLU A 69 -13.66 4.95 -7.42
CA GLU A 69 -12.76 4.60 -6.32
C GLU A 69 -11.34 4.39 -6.84
N VAL A 70 -10.38 4.64 -5.95
CA VAL A 70 -8.98 4.36 -6.22
C VAL A 70 -8.54 3.19 -5.35
N GLY A 71 -7.98 2.18 -5.98
CA GLY A 71 -7.39 1.05 -5.26
C GLY A 71 -5.88 1.09 -5.38
N ILE A 72 -5.19 0.82 -4.28
CA ILE A 72 -3.75 0.69 -4.29
C ILE A 72 -3.39 -0.59 -3.53
N GLU A 73 -2.53 -1.41 -4.13
CA GLU A 73 -2.10 -2.66 -3.53
C GLU A 73 -0.59 -2.72 -3.54
N MET A 74 -0.01 -3.16 -2.44
CA MET A 74 1.43 -3.40 -2.37
C MET A 74 1.66 -4.85 -1.99
N ARG A 75 2.61 -5.50 -2.68
CA ARG A 75 3.00 -6.89 -2.45
C ARG A 75 4.49 -7.02 -2.40
N ASN A 76 4.97 -7.86 -1.51
CA ASN A 76 6.37 -8.27 -1.52
C ASN A 76 6.50 -9.69 -0.99
N PRO A 77 7.40 -10.50 -1.59
CA PRO A 77 7.68 -11.80 -1.01
C PRO A 77 8.44 -11.61 0.29
N LEU A 78 8.29 -12.56 1.20
CA LEU A 78 9.01 -12.57 2.45
C LEU A 78 10.15 -13.56 2.34
N SER A 79 11.28 -13.28 2.98
CA SER A 79 12.38 -14.22 2.95
C SER A 79 12.00 -15.48 3.74
N ALA A 80 12.43 -16.63 3.25
CA ALA A 80 12.12 -17.91 3.90
C ALA A 80 12.64 -17.95 5.35
N ALA A 81 13.77 -17.32 5.62
CA ALA A 81 14.33 -17.29 6.95
C ALA A 81 13.46 -16.60 7.98
N LYS A 82 12.61 -15.69 7.53
CA LYS A 82 11.75 -14.91 8.43
C LYS A 82 10.27 -15.28 8.34
N ALA A 83 9.92 -16.14 7.40
CA ALA A 83 8.52 -16.50 7.21
C ALA A 83 7.90 -17.10 8.46
N GLY A 84 8.63 -18.00 9.13
CA GLY A 84 8.14 -18.64 10.34
C GLY A 84 7.95 -17.67 11.50
N ASP A 85 8.81 -16.68 11.60
CA ASP A 85 8.74 -15.68 12.66
C ASP A 85 7.52 -14.79 12.52
N ARG A 86 7.05 -14.64 11.30
CA ARG A 86 5.93 -13.76 11.00
C ARG A 86 4.59 -14.45 10.80
N ALA A 87 4.59 -15.78 10.83
CA ALA A 87 3.36 -16.53 10.59
C ALA A 87 2.23 -16.16 11.52
N GLY A 88 2.56 -15.74 12.73
CA GLY A 88 1.57 -15.28 13.69
C GLY A 88 1.49 -13.76 13.83
N ALA A 89 2.17 -13.02 13.00
CA ALA A 89 2.19 -11.57 13.12
C ALA A 89 0.87 -10.95 12.67
N SER A 90 0.38 -10.00 13.45
CA SER A 90 -0.82 -9.24 13.10
C SER A 90 -0.42 -8.01 12.30
N ALA A 91 -1.44 -7.29 11.81
CA ALA A 91 -1.20 -6.02 11.13
C ALA A 91 -0.40 -5.04 12.02
N GLY A 92 -0.56 -5.12 13.33
CA GLY A 92 0.17 -4.28 14.26
C GLY A 92 1.67 -4.49 14.21
N GLY A 93 2.11 -5.72 13.93
CA GLY A 93 3.53 -6.04 13.82
C GLY A 93 4.19 -5.38 12.60
N TYR A 94 3.41 -4.83 11.69
CA TYR A 94 3.89 -4.14 10.50
C TYR A 94 3.59 -2.64 10.53
N GLY A 95 3.14 -2.10 11.67
CA GLY A 95 2.87 -0.67 11.81
C GLY A 95 1.61 -0.19 11.09
N LEU A 96 0.68 -1.09 10.79
CA LEU A 96 -0.47 -0.76 9.95
C LEU A 96 -1.79 -0.56 10.69
N VAL A 97 -1.83 -0.75 12.01
CA VAL A 97 -3.07 -0.65 12.77
C VAL A 97 -3.70 0.75 12.69
N GLY A 98 -2.93 1.79 12.93
CA GLY A 98 -3.45 3.15 12.87
C GLY A 98 -3.84 3.58 11.47
N LEU A 99 -3.22 2.98 10.46
CA LEU A 99 -3.55 3.29 9.08
C LEU A 99 -4.94 2.80 8.69
N ARG A 100 -5.33 1.64 9.18
CA ARG A 100 -6.67 1.12 8.89
C ARG A 100 -7.73 2.10 9.37
N GLU A 101 -7.56 2.65 10.56
CA GLU A 101 -8.51 3.63 11.09
C GLU A 101 -8.59 4.86 10.21
N ARG A 102 -7.46 5.37 9.75
CA ARG A 102 -7.42 6.55 8.88
C ARG A 102 -8.09 6.29 7.55
N VAL A 103 -7.86 5.13 6.97
CA VAL A 103 -8.49 4.74 5.71
C VAL A 103 -10.01 4.68 5.89
N GLU A 104 -10.47 4.06 6.96
CA GLU A 104 -11.89 3.95 7.23
C GLU A 104 -12.54 5.29 7.49
N LEU A 105 -11.85 6.19 8.19
CA LEU A 105 -12.35 7.55 8.41
C LEU A 105 -12.45 8.34 7.11
N SER A 106 -11.67 7.95 6.10
CA SER A 106 -11.73 8.57 4.77
C SER A 106 -12.81 7.95 3.89
N GLY A 107 -13.59 7.03 4.43
CA GLY A 107 -14.63 6.35 3.67
C GLY A 107 -14.16 5.13 2.91
N GLY A 108 -12.94 4.69 3.16
CA GLY A 108 -12.34 3.57 2.44
C GLY A 108 -12.23 2.30 3.26
N ARG A 109 -11.51 1.34 2.71
CA ARG A 109 -11.28 0.04 3.34
C ARG A 109 -9.83 -0.37 3.16
N MET A 110 -9.30 -1.08 4.14
CA MET A 110 -7.94 -1.58 4.07
C MET A 110 -7.91 -3.06 4.47
N ASN A 111 -7.21 -3.86 3.71
CA ASN A 111 -6.99 -5.27 4.00
C ASN A 111 -5.50 -5.55 4.04
N VAL A 112 -5.09 -6.40 4.98
CA VAL A 112 -3.71 -6.83 5.11
C VAL A 112 -3.72 -8.35 5.05
N HIS A 113 -2.81 -8.92 4.26
CA HIS A 113 -2.76 -10.35 4.07
C HIS A 113 -1.31 -10.85 4.16
N VAL A 114 -1.13 -11.91 4.92
CA VAL A 114 0.13 -12.65 4.95
C VAL A 114 -0.20 -14.02 4.37
N GLY A 115 0.53 -14.44 3.35
CA GLY A 115 0.28 -15.71 2.70
C GLY A 115 0.27 -16.86 3.70
N GLU A 116 -0.43 -17.94 3.36
CA GLU A 116 -0.63 -19.07 4.26
C GLU A 116 0.67 -19.61 4.82
N GLU A 117 1.72 -19.62 4.04
CA GLU A 117 3.02 -20.11 4.46
C GLU A 117 3.97 -18.98 4.85
N GLY A 118 3.45 -17.75 4.97
CA GLY A 118 4.28 -16.61 5.29
C GLY A 118 5.23 -16.20 4.19
N GLU A 119 4.97 -16.63 2.96
CA GLU A 119 5.86 -16.37 1.83
C GLU A 119 5.66 -15.01 1.19
N GLU A 120 4.50 -14.42 1.36
CA GLU A 120 4.17 -13.14 0.75
C GLU A 120 3.39 -12.28 1.72
N PHE A 121 3.71 -11.00 1.74
CA PHE A 121 2.97 -10.00 2.49
C PHE A 121 2.34 -9.03 1.51
N SER A 122 1.07 -8.67 1.74
CA SER A 122 0.41 -7.67 0.91
C SER A 122 -0.60 -6.88 1.73
N TRP A 123 -0.87 -5.66 1.27
CA TRP A 123 -2.00 -4.88 1.77
C TRP A 123 -2.66 -4.18 0.59
N SER A 124 -3.94 -3.87 0.77
CA SER A 124 -4.69 -3.13 -0.24
C SER A 124 -5.58 -2.10 0.43
N ILE A 125 -5.75 -0.96 -0.23
CA ILE A 125 -6.58 0.13 0.22
C ILE A 125 -7.51 0.51 -0.93
N LEU A 126 -8.79 0.75 -0.61
CA LEU A 126 -9.77 1.23 -1.56
C LEU A 126 -10.37 2.51 -1.01
N LEU A 127 -10.31 3.61 -1.77
CA LEU A 127 -10.73 4.93 -1.32
C LEU A 127 -11.65 5.60 -2.34
N PRO A 128 -12.72 6.28 -1.88
CA PRO A 128 -13.59 6.99 -2.80
C PRO A 128 -12.92 8.25 -3.32
N LEU A 129 -13.26 8.63 -4.55
CA LEU A 129 -12.78 9.87 -5.16
C LEU A 129 -13.65 11.02 -4.64
N ALA A 130 -13.01 11.94 -3.92
CA ALA A 130 -13.73 13.04 -3.28
C ALA A 130 -14.32 14.04 -4.27
N HIS A 131 -13.63 14.27 -5.39
CA HIS A 131 -14.11 15.26 -6.36
C HIS A 131 -15.44 14.88 -7.01
N LYS A 132 -15.81 13.61 -6.98
CA LYS A 132 -17.11 13.19 -7.50
C LYS A 132 -18.26 13.78 -6.71
N GLU A 133 -18.08 13.94 -5.42
CA GLU A 133 -19.09 14.53 -4.56
C GLU A 133 -19.21 16.02 -4.80
N ALA A 134 -18.11 16.67 -5.12
CA ALA A 134 -18.09 18.12 -5.34
C ALA A 134 -18.82 18.53 -6.61
N THR A 135 -19.03 17.62 -7.54
CA THR A 135 -19.69 17.93 -8.81
C THR A 135 -21.21 17.78 -8.76
N GLN A 136 -21.74 17.40 -7.63
CA GLN A 136 -23.19 17.20 -7.48
C GLN A 136 -23.88 18.41 -6.81
#